data_20b260fb834257a770d5bea5e49d24d4
#
_entry.id   20b260fb834257a770d5bea5e49d24d4
#
_cell.length_a   1.000
_cell.length_b   1.000
_cell.length_c   1.000
_cell.angle_alpha   90.00
_cell.angle_beta   90.00
_cell.angle_gamma   90.00
#
_symmetry.space_group_name_H-M   'P 1'
#
loop_
_entity.id
_entity.type
_entity.pdbx_description
1 polymer ?
#
loop_
_entity_poly.entity_id
_entity_poly.type
_entity_poly.pdbx_seq_one_letter_code
_entity_poly.pdbx_strand_id
1 'polypeptide(L)'
;MNVKNGKLDVKKTILTGFGFLATSIAWAIYDPYITKILNNLLSNSEAVTKLSNTLVEKLPILADLAAAQGENVALAGGGFTLVPLFIGIIMTFDNIFGVIFQPTFGRLSDECHSRFGKRRPFILFGAPVSALFFFLIPLVFLGTKSLPLTMICIILFVFTMSLWRAPVVALMPDLTPPALRSEGNAIINLMGGIGGAVGMVAGTIAIALCGIFTGMSKTEISANETVSFPYVFAIGSLVMIAGMLVLMFCVKEQDTSIVLKGENNAYRDAKAKRQAEKEEKKAQKAARKAIKLTSGERKSLLFMLGCLFFLFCGSNAITTFFSLFAQEILHKITSDATILMLIFAVVSGAAAIPAGKMGKKFGRKKTIIAGLSVFLAAFVVFFGVFVGMLGGKGLSINSYVTVNNAYITVNDQVNNFNADVSAKAKADGVKVTDDMLISVEGYIDYMKTVEDGSADTASVYAEFDKALQAASDEAIKTAVANGAKEEDVLNIYDSVISVAASQLGADENTAFSAALSMLHDSVKDITAILGVLIFPVLILGGAANMFITVNTLPLVLEIGGVEKVGTFTGYYYTATFSAQIASPILYGFIRMFAGTYMSLFYYSPVMFALAVILILFVKHGEAIPDELIKEAEDAE
;
A
#
# COMPACT_ATOMS: atom_id res chain seq x y z
N MET A 1 -30.43 -19.55 -1.11
CA MET A 1 -29.28 -20.37 -1.46
C MET A 1 -28.83 -20.04 -2.89
N ASN A 2 -27.50 -20.03 -3.12
CA ASN A 2 -26.89 -19.76 -4.43
C ASN A 2 -26.86 -21.03 -5.32
N VAL A 3 -28.01 -21.74 -5.40
CA VAL A 3 -28.13 -23.00 -6.16
C VAL A 3 -29.38 -22.97 -7.03
N LYS A 4 -29.22 -23.39 -8.26
CA LYS A 4 -30.31 -23.61 -9.24
C LYS A 4 -30.06 -24.94 -9.93
N ASN A 5 -31.07 -25.86 -9.84
CA ASN A 5 -31.00 -27.21 -10.45
C ASN A 5 -29.74 -28.01 -10.05
N GLY A 6 -29.33 -27.97 -8.78
CA GLY A 6 -28.14 -28.68 -8.27
C GLY A 6 -26.78 -28.07 -8.66
N LYS A 7 -26.77 -27.00 -9.46
CA LYS A 7 -25.55 -26.25 -9.87
C LYS A 7 -25.51 -24.88 -9.18
N LEU A 8 -24.30 -24.29 -9.15
CA LEU A 8 -24.12 -22.95 -8.61
C LEU A 8 -24.95 -21.91 -9.41
N ASP A 9 -25.74 -21.10 -8.71
CA ASP A 9 -26.40 -19.94 -9.32
C ASP A 9 -25.40 -18.77 -9.40
N VAL A 10 -24.73 -18.70 -10.55
CA VAL A 10 -23.69 -17.69 -10.82
C VAL A 10 -24.21 -16.27 -10.60
N LYS A 11 -25.44 -15.96 -11.03
CA LYS A 11 -26.03 -14.63 -10.89
C LYS A 11 -26.18 -14.22 -9.42
N LYS A 12 -26.71 -15.11 -8.59
CA LYS A 12 -26.84 -14.84 -7.13
C LYS A 12 -25.49 -14.78 -6.44
N THR A 13 -24.52 -15.58 -6.88
CA THR A 13 -23.17 -15.57 -6.35
C THR A 13 -22.45 -14.25 -6.70
N ILE A 14 -22.61 -13.72 -7.93
CA ILE A 14 -22.12 -12.40 -8.31
C ILE A 14 -22.75 -11.30 -7.44
N LEU A 15 -24.08 -11.36 -7.21
CA LEU A 15 -24.74 -10.39 -6.33
C LEU A 15 -24.19 -10.44 -4.90
N THR A 16 -23.89 -11.62 -4.36
CA THR A 16 -23.19 -11.78 -3.09
C THR A 16 -21.76 -11.21 -3.14
N GLY A 17 -21.11 -11.33 -4.28
CA GLY A 17 -19.77 -10.81 -4.55
C GLY A 17 -19.65 -9.28 -4.51
N PHE A 18 -20.76 -8.52 -4.62
CA PHE A 18 -20.72 -7.05 -4.48
C PHE A 18 -20.22 -6.59 -3.11
N GLY A 19 -20.38 -7.39 -2.06
CA GLY A 19 -19.77 -7.12 -0.78
C GLY A 19 -18.23 -7.18 -0.82
N PHE A 20 -17.67 -8.15 -1.53
CA PHE A 20 -16.23 -8.25 -1.76
C PHE A 20 -15.70 -7.10 -2.63
N LEU A 21 -16.42 -6.76 -3.70
CA LEU A 21 -16.10 -5.61 -4.53
C LEU A 21 -16.04 -4.33 -3.68
N ALA A 22 -17.06 -4.08 -2.86
CA ALA A 22 -17.14 -2.91 -2.02
C ALA A 22 -16.04 -2.83 -0.95
N THR A 23 -15.65 -3.96 -0.37
CA THR A 23 -14.53 -3.98 0.58
C THR A 23 -13.17 -3.82 -0.11
N SER A 24 -12.99 -4.40 -1.30
CA SER A 24 -11.72 -4.35 -2.02
C SER A 24 -11.42 -2.97 -2.60
N ILE A 25 -12.43 -2.24 -3.08
CA ILE A 25 -12.22 -0.85 -3.55
C ILE A 25 -11.74 0.05 -2.42
N ALA A 26 -12.30 -0.13 -1.21
CA ALA A 26 -11.90 0.68 -0.05
C ALA A 26 -10.40 0.48 0.27
N TRP A 27 -9.91 -0.75 0.29
CA TRP A 27 -8.49 -1.03 0.55
C TRP A 27 -7.56 -0.57 -0.57
N ALA A 28 -7.98 -0.71 -1.83
CA ALA A 28 -7.21 -0.26 -2.98
C ALA A 28 -7.02 1.27 -3.03
N ILE A 29 -7.95 2.02 -2.43
CA ILE A 29 -7.82 3.48 -2.23
C ILE A 29 -7.08 3.77 -0.93
N TYR A 30 -7.38 3.05 0.16
CA TYR A 30 -6.82 3.29 1.49
C TYR A 30 -5.29 3.27 1.49
N ASP A 31 -4.68 2.18 1.04
CA ASP A 31 -3.24 2.00 1.15
C ASP A 31 -2.43 3.14 0.51
N PRO A 32 -2.60 3.49 -0.77
CA PRO A 32 -1.77 4.52 -1.41
C PRO A 32 -2.09 5.94 -0.94
N TYR A 33 -3.37 6.25 -0.68
CA TYR A 33 -3.77 7.62 -0.32
C TYR A 33 -3.56 7.93 1.16
N ILE A 34 -3.76 6.96 2.05
CA ILE A 34 -3.49 7.15 3.48
C ILE A 34 -1.99 7.30 3.73
N THR A 35 -1.13 6.51 3.08
CA THR A 35 0.33 6.70 3.18
C THR A 35 0.75 8.10 2.77
N LYS A 36 0.15 8.67 1.71
CA LYS A 36 0.41 10.05 1.28
C LYS A 36 -0.11 11.08 2.28
N ILE A 37 -1.33 10.93 2.77
CA ILE A 37 -1.91 11.82 3.81
C ILE A 37 -1.03 11.80 5.07
N LEU A 38 -0.64 10.60 5.53
CA LEU A 38 0.21 10.45 6.70
C LEU A 38 1.61 11.05 6.47
N ASN A 39 2.19 10.83 5.29
CA ASN A 39 3.48 11.43 4.95
C ASN A 39 3.40 12.96 5.05
N ASN A 40 2.38 13.57 4.48
CA ASN A 40 2.17 15.02 4.54
C ASN A 40 1.99 15.51 5.97
N LEU A 41 1.09 14.89 6.75
CA LEU A 41 0.82 15.30 8.14
C LEU A 41 2.01 15.10 9.08
N LEU A 42 2.74 14.01 8.93
CA LEU A 42 3.88 13.69 9.80
C LEU A 42 5.11 14.53 9.45
N SER A 43 5.36 14.78 8.17
CA SER A 43 6.47 15.65 7.72
C SER A 43 6.28 17.10 8.18
N ASN A 44 5.04 17.57 8.26
CA ASN A 44 4.71 18.93 8.74
C ASN A 44 4.43 18.98 10.26
N SER A 45 4.70 17.89 11.00
CA SER A 45 4.46 17.83 12.45
C SER A 45 5.67 18.27 13.24
N GLU A 46 5.58 19.43 13.92
CA GLU A 46 6.63 19.92 14.83
C GLU A 46 7.05 18.89 15.88
N ALA A 47 6.11 18.10 16.38
CA ALA A 47 6.40 17.07 17.38
C ALA A 47 7.29 15.95 16.80
N VAL A 48 7.05 15.54 15.55
CA VAL A 48 7.85 14.50 14.86
C VAL A 48 9.24 15.07 14.53
N THR A 49 9.31 16.28 14.03
CA THR A 49 10.58 16.96 13.74
C THR A 49 11.43 17.13 15.00
N LYS A 50 10.83 17.65 16.09
CA LYS A 50 11.50 17.80 17.37
C LYS A 50 11.99 16.47 17.95
N LEU A 51 11.18 15.40 17.82
CA LEU A 51 11.58 14.07 18.25
C LEU A 51 12.74 13.51 17.41
N SER A 52 12.70 13.70 16.08
CA SER A 52 13.78 13.31 15.18
C SER A 52 15.08 14.02 15.52
N ASN A 53 15.05 15.34 15.69
CA ASN A 53 16.22 16.15 16.07
C ASN A 53 16.78 15.74 17.45
N THR A 54 15.91 15.51 18.43
CA THR A 54 16.33 15.05 19.76
C THR A 54 17.03 13.68 19.72
N LEU A 55 16.61 12.78 18.83
CA LEU A 55 17.25 11.48 18.65
C LEU A 55 18.61 11.63 17.96
N VAL A 56 18.72 12.49 16.96
CA VAL A 56 19.99 12.81 16.28
C VAL A 56 21.01 13.37 17.28
N GLU A 57 20.60 14.32 18.12
CA GLU A 57 21.45 14.90 19.16
C GLU A 57 21.94 13.89 20.21
N LYS A 58 21.09 12.93 20.59
CA LYS A 58 21.41 11.96 21.66
C LYS A 58 22.18 10.72 21.19
N LEU A 59 22.13 10.42 19.91
CA LEU A 59 22.71 9.20 19.34
C LEU A 59 23.76 9.55 18.27
N PRO A 60 25.08 9.50 18.58
CA PRO A 60 26.14 9.89 17.64
C PRO A 60 26.05 9.18 16.28
N ILE A 61 25.68 7.90 16.28
CA ILE A 61 25.45 7.12 15.06
C ILE A 61 24.39 7.74 14.13
N LEU A 62 23.35 8.37 14.71
CA LEU A 62 22.31 9.06 13.92
C LEU A 62 22.78 10.44 13.46
N ALA A 63 23.66 11.10 14.21
CA ALA A 63 24.29 12.35 13.81
C ALA A 63 25.19 12.14 12.58
N ASP A 64 26.03 11.11 12.59
CA ASP A 64 26.87 10.75 11.44
C ASP A 64 26.01 10.39 10.20
N LEU A 65 24.89 9.70 10.41
CA LEU A 65 23.97 9.35 9.34
C LEU A 65 23.23 10.57 8.78
N ALA A 66 22.78 11.48 9.64
CA ALA A 66 22.12 12.72 9.25
C ALA A 66 23.09 13.61 8.45
N ALA A 67 24.34 13.72 8.89
CA ALA A 67 25.41 14.43 8.18
C ALA A 67 25.70 13.79 6.80
N ALA A 68 25.72 12.46 6.72
CA ALA A 68 25.90 11.73 5.45
C ALA A 68 24.72 11.92 4.48
N GLN A 69 23.52 12.21 5.00
CA GLN A 69 22.33 12.50 4.21
C GLN A 69 22.16 14.00 3.88
N GLY A 70 23.08 14.86 4.35
CA GLY A 70 23.16 16.29 4.12
C GLY A 70 22.53 17.12 5.25
N GLU A 71 23.37 17.76 6.10
CA GLU A 71 22.92 18.59 7.22
C GLU A 71 21.97 19.72 6.81
N ASN A 72 22.19 20.32 5.63
CA ASN A 72 21.36 21.42 5.11
C ASN A 72 20.01 20.93 4.52
N VAL A 73 19.88 19.65 4.21
CA VAL A 73 18.63 19.04 3.71
C VAL A 73 17.61 18.85 4.84
N ALA A 74 18.05 18.84 6.10
CA ALA A 74 17.15 18.81 7.26
C ALA A 74 16.22 20.04 7.33
N LEU A 75 16.66 21.20 6.82
CA LEU A 75 15.86 22.43 6.74
C LEU A 75 14.82 22.39 5.62
N ALA A 76 15.07 21.60 4.57
CA ALA A 76 14.18 21.44 3.42
C ALA A 76 13.33 20.14 3.49
N GLY A 77 13.29 19.45 4.66
CA GLY A 77 12.53 18.22 4.86
C GLY A 77 13.26 16.94 4.41
N GLY A 78 14.51 17.03 3.96
CA GLY A 78 15.39 15.88 3.73
C GLY A 78 16.32 15.67 4.95
N GLY A 79 16.77 14.45 5.15
CA GLY A 79 17.60 14.07 6.29
C GLY A 79 16.96 12.97 7.13
N PHE A 80 17.54 12.69 8.31
CA PHE A 80 17.01 11.67 9.19
C PHE A 80 15.62 12.05 9.69
N THR A 81 14.62 11.23 9.36
CA THR A 81 13.24 11.46 9.79
C THR A 81 12.58 10.17 10.30
N LEU A 82 11.78 10.29 11.35
CA LEU A 82 10.95 9.21 11.88
C LEU A 82 9.66 8.99 11.08
N VAL A 83 9.36 9.83 10.10
CA VAL A 83 8.11 9.77 9.32
C VAL A 83 7.84 8.38 8.73
N PRO A 84 8.79 7.72 8.03
CA PRO A 84 8.53 6.39 7.46
C PRO A 84 8.23 5.32 8.52
N LEU A 85 8.87 5.39 9.68
CA LEU A 85 8.62 4.49 10.80
C LEU A 85 7.19 4.70 11.35
N PHE A 86 6.76 5.94 11.56
CA PHE A 86 5.40 6.22 12.02
C PHE A 86 4.35 5.81 10.99
N ILE A 87 4.58 6.06 9.70
CA ILE A 87 3.72 5.54 8.64
C ILE A 87 3.62 4.02 8.75
N GLY A 88 4.75 3.32 8.89
CA GLY A 88 4.78 1.87 9.04
C GLY A 88 3.97 1.39 10.25
N ILE A 89 4.09 2.03 11.41
CA ILE A 89 3.32 1.69 12.62
C ILE A 89 1.82 1.92 12.40
N ILE A 90 1.43 3.06 11.83
CA ILE A 90 0.02 3.41 11.63
C ILE A 90 -0.63 2.47 10.60
N MET A 91 0.08 2.15 9.52
CA MET A 91 -0.42 1.25 8.48
C MET A 91 -0.55 -0.21 8.94
N THR A 92 -0.06 -0.57 10.14
CA THR A 92 -0.33 -1.90 10.73
C THR A 92 -1.64 -1.97 11.50
N PHE A 93 -2.27 -0.84 11.82
CA PHE A 93 -3.51 -0.84 12.62
C PHE A 93 -4.64 -1.60 11.94
N ASP A 94 -4.76 -1.53 10.62
CA ASP A 94 -5.75 -2.29 9.85
C ASP A 94 -5.59 -3.81 10.04
N ASN A 95 -4.36 -4.30 10.00
CA ASN A 95 -4.04 -5.71 10.21
C ASN A 95 -4.27 -6.14 11.66
N ILE A 96 -3.88 -5.31 12.64
CA ILE A 96 -4.12 -5.55 14.08
C ILE A 96 -5.62 -5.59 14.35
N PHE A 97 -6.37 -4.61 13.88
CA PHE A 97 -7.83 -4.57 14.01
C PHE A 97 -8.50 -5.75 13.31
N GLY A 98 -7.99 -6.13 12.12
CA GLY A 98 -8.44 -7.30 11.39
C GLY A 98 -8.29 -8.59 12.22
N VAL A 99 -7.15 -8.83 12.81
CA VAL A 99 -6.87 -10.02 13.63
C VAL A 99 -7.73 -10.07 14.90
N ILE A 100 -7.94 -8.93 15.55
CA ILE A 100 -8.67 -8.85 16.83
C ILE A 100 -10.19 -8.83 16.62
N PHE A 101 -10.66 -7.95 15.75
CA PHE A 101 -12.09 -7.64 15.65
C PHE A 101 -12.83 -8.47 14.61
N GLN A 102 -12.22 -8.90 13.50
CA GLN A 102 -12.94 -9.70 12.50
C GLN A 102 -13.46 -11.04 13.06
N PRO A 103 -12.67 -11.85 13.83
CA PRO A 103 -13.19 -13.05 14.45
C PRO A 103 -14.30 -12.76 15.47
N THR A 104 -14.17 -11.64 16.21
CA THR A 104 -15.17 -11.22 17.21
C THR A 104 -16.50 -10.86 16.54
N PHE A 105 -16.46 -10.02 15.50
CA PHE A 105 -17.67 -9.63 14.76
C PHE A 105 -18.24 -10.77 13.92
N GLY A 106 -17.38 -11.66 13.40
CA GLY A 106 -17.81 -12.91 12.78
C GLY A 106 -18.66 -13.74 13.73
N ARG A 107 -18.19 -13.98 14.97
CA ARG A 107 -18.92 -14.72 16.00
C ARG A 107 -20.20 -14.01 16.43
N LEU A 108 -20.15 -12.68 16.68
CA LEU A 108 -21.34 -11.90 17.03
C LEU A 108 -22.41 -11.99 15.93
N SER A 109 -21.99 -11.96 14.66
CA SER A 109 -22.93 -12.13 13.56
C SER A 109 -23.47 -13.55 13.42
N ASP A 110 -22.72 -14.59 13.84
CA ASP A 110 -23.22 -15.97 13.92
C ASP A 110 -24.34 -16.14 14.95
N GLU A 111 -24.25 -15.41 16.05
CA GLU A 111 -25.20 -15.43 17.16
C GLU A 111 -26.37 -14.46 16.98
N CYS A 112 -26.36 -13.64 15.93
CA CYS A 112 -27.40 -12.65 15.66
C CYS A 112 -28.68 -13.31 15.15
N HIS A 113 -29.80 -12.94 15.78
CA HIS A 113 -31.17 -13.40 15.42
C HIS A 113 -31.98 -12.19 14.96
N SER A 114 -32.20 -12.07 13.66
CA SER A 114 -32.91 -10.96 13.05
C SER A 114 -33.80 -11.43 11.91
N ARG A 115 -34.91 -10.71 11.70
CA ARG A 115 -35.81 -10.92 10.54
C ARG A 115 -35.09 -10.66 9.19
N PHE A 116 -33.97 -9.95 9.22
CA PHE A 116 -33.16 -9.70 8.04
C PHE A 116 -32.07 -10.77 7.79
N GLY A 117 -31.93 -11.74 8.69
CA GLY A 117 -30.87 -12.74 8.70
C GLY A 117 -29.80 -12.44 9.72
N LYS A 118 -28.71 -13.23 9.71
CA LYS A 118 -27.61 -13.13 10.69
C LYS A 118 -26.61 -12.04 10.32
N ARG A 119 -26.27 -11.91 9.05
CA ARG A 119 -25.16 -11.08 8.56
C ARG A 119 -25.59 -9.68 8.15
N ARG A 120 -26.79 -9.58 7.54
CA ARG A 120 -27.29 -8.32 6.98
C ARG A 120 -27.39 -7.16 7.96
N PRO A 121 -27.77 -7.32 9.26
CA PRO A 121 -27.78 -6.20 10.20
C PRO A 121 -26.41 -5.55 10.38
N PHE A 122 -25.34 -6.35 10.44
CA PHE A 122 -23.96 -5.84 10.55
C PHE A 122 -23.52 -5.10 9.29
N ILE A 123 -23.93 -5.59 8.12
CA ILE A 123 -23.63 -4.95 6.83
C ILE A 123 -24.40 -3.64 6.71
N LEU A 124 -25.69 -3.64 7.06
CA LEU A 124 -26.58 -2.47 6.98
C LEU A 124 -26.10 -1.31 7.85
N PHE A 125 -25.55 -1.60 9.02
CA PHE A 125 -25.02 -0.59 9.92
C PHE A 125 -23.54 -0.26 9.62
N GLY A 126 -22.70 -1.29 9.44
CA GLY A 126 -21.26 -1.14 9.31
C GLY A 126 -20.84 -0.45 8.03
N ALA A 127 -21.45 -0.78 6.88
CA ALA A 127 -21.04 -0.22 5.59
C ALA A 127 -21.29 1.30 5.47
N PRO A 128 -22.46 1.87 5.85
CA PRO A 128 -22.67 3.31 5.79
C PRO A 128 -21.77 4.08 6.75
N VAL A 129 -21.55 3.56 7.96
CA VAL A 129 -20.71 4.22 8.96
C VAL A 129 -19.25 4.21 8.52
N SER A 130 -18.76 3.08 7.96
CA SER A 130 -17.41 3.04 7.42
C SER A 130 -17.25 3.93 6.20
N ALA A 131 -18.24 3.99 5.30
CA ALA A 131 -18.23 4.89 4.16
C ALA A 131 -18.20 6.37 4.58
N LEU A 132 -18.92 6.72 5.63
CA LEU A 132 -18.90 8.07 6.20
C LEU A 132 -17.49 8.44 6.72
N PHE A 133 -16.90 7.60 7.59
CA PHE A 133 -15.57 7.88 8.11
C PHE A 133 -14.50 7.86 7.01
N PHE A 134 -14.63 6.98 6.02
CA PHE A 134 -13.74 6.96 4.87
C PHE A 134 -13.77 8.28 4.11
N PHE A 135 -14.95 8.81 3.82
CA PHE A 135 -15.12 10.11 3.16
C PHE A 135 -14.62 11.28 4.02
N LEU A 136 -14.78 11.20 5.35
CA LEU A 136 -14.32 12.25 6.26
C LEU A 136 -12.80 12.38 6.36
N ILE A 137 -12.03 11.32 6.10
CA ILE A 137 -10.57 11.34 6.21
C ILE A 137 -9.94 12.50 5.40
N PRO A 138 -10.12 12.60 4.07
CA PRO A 138 -9.52 13.69 3.30
C PRO A 138 -10.12 15.06 3.62
N LEU A 139 -11.39 15.15 4.02
CA LEU A 139 -12.01 16.42 4.40
C LEU A 139 -11.40 16.97 5.69
N VAL A 140 -11.21 16.12 6.69
CA VAL A 140 -10.56 16.50 7.96
C VAL A 140 -9.09 16.84 7.71
N PHE A 141 -8.39 16.06 6.89
CA PHE A 141 -7.01 16.34 6.51
C PHE A 141 -6.86 17.72 5.87
N LEU A 142 -7.66 18.04 4.85
CA LEU A 142 -7.58 19.32 4.14
C LEU A 142 -8.06 20.49 4.98
N GLY A 143 -9.15 20.30 5.75
CA GLY A 143 -9.77 21.37 6.52
C GLY A 143 -9.03 21.75 7.79
N THR A 144 -8.41 20.77 8.46
CA THR A 144 -7.79 21.01 9.78
C THR A 144 -6.27 20.86 9.80
N LYS A 145 -5.71 20.14 8.82
CA LYS A 145 -4.30 19.71 8.79
C LYS A 145 -3.84 19.06 10.11
N SER A 146 -4.79 18.52 10.89
CA SER A 146 -4.56 17.97 12.23
C SER A 146 -4.34 16.46 12.17
N LEU A 147 -3.14 16.01 12.55
CA LEU A 147 -2.82 14.59 12.64
C LEU A 147 -3.77 13.83 13.62
N PRO A 148 -4.03 14.31 14.86
CA PRO A 148 -4.92 13.59 15.78
C PRO A 148 -6.35 13.40 15.25
N LEU A 149 -6.95 14.43 14.64
CA LEU A 149 -8.31 14.35 14.11
C LEU A 149 -8.39 13.40 12.91
N THR A 150 -7.40 13.46 12.01
CA THR A 150 -7.32 12.54 10.88
C THR A 150 -7.13 11.10 11.36
N MET A 151 -6.30 10.88 12.38
CA MET A 151 -6.10 9.55 12.99
C MET A 151 -7.39 8.99 13.60
N ILE A 152 -8.20 9.82 14.26
CA ILE A 152 -9.51 9.39 14.78
C ILE A 152 -10.39 8.88 13.62
N CYS A 153 -10.47 9.60 12.51
CA CYS A 153 -11.24 9.17 11.34
C CYS A 153 -10.71 7.85 10.76
N ILE A 154 -9.39 7.69 10.64
CA ILE A 154 -8.74 6.46 10.17
C ILE A 154 -9.08 5.28 11.09
N ILE A 155 -8.91 5.43 12.41
CA ILE A 155 -9.19 4.38 13.39
C ILE A 155 -10.67 3.97 13.36
N LEU A 156 -11.58 4.94 13.30
CA LEU A 156 -13.02 4.68 13.22
C LEU A 156 -13.41 4.01 11.90
N PHE A 157 -12.78 4.38 10.79
CA PHE A 157 -12.96 3.70 9.51
C PHE A 157 -12.52 2.23 9.61
N VAL A 158 -11.29 1.95 10.06
CA VAL A 158 -10.74 0.59 10.14
C VAL A 158 -11.57 -0.28 11.10
N PHE A 159 -11.98 0.27 12.23
CA PHE A 159 -12.84 -0.42 13.19
C PHE A 159 -14.21 -0.78 12.58
N THR A 160 -14.90 0.20 12.00
CA THR A 160 -16.22 -0.02 11.39
C THR A 160 -16.14 -0.89 10.14
N MET A 161 -15.02 -0.83 9.38
CA MET A 161 -14.75 -1.72 8.27
C MET A 161 -14.64 -3.18 8.76
N SER A 162 -13.98 -3.42 9.89
CA SER A 162 -13.89 -4.76 10.50
C SER A 162 -15.24 -5.30 10.94
N LEU A 163 -16.18 -4.42 11.33
CA LEU A 163 -17.54 -4.79 11.77
C LEU A 163 -18.34 -5.48 10.67
N TRP A 164 -18.28 -5.03 9.43
CA TRP A 164 -19.11 -5.57 8.35
C TRP A 164 -18.34 -6.47 7.37
N ARG A 165 -17.01 -6.35 7.27
CA ARG A 165 -16.19 -7.18 6.38
C ARG A 165 -16.29 -8.68 6.74
N ALA A 166 -16.18 -9.02 8.04
CA ALA A 166 -16.28 -10.42 8.47
C ALA A 166 -17.66 -11.05 8.14
N PRO A 167 -18.80 -10.39 8.41
CA PRO A 167 -20.11 -10.83 7.94
C PRO A 167 -20.23 -10.97 6.41
N VAL A 168 -19.67 -10.05 5.63
CA VAL A 168 -19.63 -10.14 4.15
C VAL A 168 -18.89 -11.39 3.69
N VAL A 169 -17.72 -11.66 4.26
CA VAL A 169 -16.94 -12.87 3.93
C VAL A 169 -17.72 -14.14 4.28
N ALA A 170 -18.41 -14.16 5.42
CA ALA A 170 -19.16 -15.31 5.88
C ALA A 170 -20.47 -15.54 5.08
N LEU A 171 -20.99 -14.52 4.42
CA LEU A 171 -22.26 -14.60 3.68
C LEU A 171 -22.20 -15.62 2.52
N MET A 172 -21.07 -15.74 1.83
CA MET A 172 -20.92 -16.69 0.71
C MET A 172 -21.02 -18.15 1.19
N PRO A 173 -20.23 -18.63 2.16
CA PRO A 173 -20.35 -20.01 2.62
C PRO A 173 -21.69 -20.30 3.31
N ASP A 174 -22.36 -19.29 3.88
CA ASP A 174 -23.71 -19.47 4.46
C ASP A 174 -24.78 -19.68 3.40
N LEU A 175 -24.62 -19.08 2.21
CA LEU A 175 -25.57 -19.18 1.09
C LEU A 175 -25.22 -20.29 0.10
N THR A 176 -24.03 -20.90 0.18
CA THR A 176 -23.53 -21.87 -0.79
C THR A 176 -23.29 -23.24 -0.14
N PRO A 177 -23.85 -24.35 -0.70
CA PRO A 177 -23.61 -25.69 -0.19
C PRO A 177 -22.13 -26.05 -0.19
N PRO A 178 -21.67 -26.93 0.74
CA PRO A 178 -20.25 -27.30 0.85
C PRO A 178 -19.59 -27.73 -0.44
N ALA A 179 -20.28 -28.54 -1.27
CA ALA A 179 -19.77 -29.06 -2.53
C ALA A 179 -19.48 -27.97 -3.59
N LEU A 180 -20.17 -26.81 -3.53
CA LEU A 180 -20.07 -25.74 -4.52
C LEU A 180 -19.30 -24.50 -3.96
N ARG A 181 -18.81 -24.58 -2.73
CA ARG A 181 -18.12 -23.44 -2.08
C ARG A 181 -16.85 -23.02 -2.81
N SER A 182 -16.13 -23.96 -3.41
CA SER A 182 -14.91 -23.66 -4.18
C SER A 182 -15.23 -22.78 -5.41
N GLU A 183 -16.27 -23.14 -6.16
CA GLU A 183 -16.73 -22.35 -7.32
C GLU A 183 -17.26 -20.99 -6.88
N GLY A 184 -18.07 -20.96 -5.79
CA GLY A 184 -18.57 -19.72 -5.22
C GLY A 184 -17.44 -18.79 -4.77
N ASN A 185 -16.40 -19.32 -4.12
CA ASN A 185 -15.23 -18.57 -3.68
C ASN A 185 -14.45 -17.97 -4.86
N ALA A 186 -14.32 -18.69 -5.96
CA ALA A 186 -13.68 -18.18 -7.17
C ALA A 186 -14.39 -16.93 -7.71
N ILE A 187 -15.73 -16.94 -7.77
CA ILE A 187 -16.54 -15.81 -8.26
C ILE A 187 -16.42 -14.60 -7.34
N ILE A 188 -16.51 -14.79 -6.02
CA ILE A 188 -16.41 -13.64 -5.10
C ILE A 188 -15.02 -13.03 -5.06
N ASN A 189 -13.96 -13.85 -5.19
CA ASN A 189 -12.60 -13.32 -5.31
C ASN A 189 -12.39 -12.56 -6.62
N LEU A 190 -13.00 -13.01 -7.73
CA LEU A 190 -13.03 -12.26 -8.97
C LEU A 190 -13.71 -10.89 -8.78
N MET A 191 -14.87 -10.85 -8.09
CA MET A 191 -15.55 -9.59 -7.77
C MET A 191 -14.69 -8.68 -6.88
N GLY A 192 -13.93 -9.24 -5.92
CA GLY A 192 -12.94 -8.53 -5.14
C GLY A 192 -11.82 -7.95 -5.99
N GLY A 193 -11.30 -8.73 -6.93
CA GLY A 193 -10.29 -8.27 -7.91
C GLY A 193 -10.79 -7.10 -8.77
N ILE A 194 -12.04 -7.17 -9.24
CA ILE A 194 -12.68 -6.07 -9.98
C ILE A 194 -12.79 -4.83 -9.08
N GLY A 195 -13.20 -4.98 -7.82
CA GLY A 195 -13.26 -3.89 -6.86
C GLY A 195 -11.91 -3.23 -6.64
N GLY A 196 -10.85 -4.03 -6.48
CA GLY A 196 -9.47 -3.54 -6.39
C GLY A 196 -9.05 -2.75 -7.63
N ALA A 197 -9.32 -3.28 -8.83
CA ALA A 197 -9.00 -2.60 -10.09
C ALA A 197 -9.75 -1.26 -10.24
N VAL A 198 -11.03 -1.23 -9.89
CA VAL A 198 -11.82 0.02 -9.88
C VAL A 198 -11.24 1.03 -8.89
N GLY A 199 -10.81 0.57 -7.71
CA GLY A 199 -10.14 1.42 -6.72
C GLY A 199 -8.83 2.02 -7.22
N MET A 200 -8.04 1.26 -7.95
CA MET A 200 -6.78 1.74 -8.55
C MET A 200 -7.01 2.78 -9.66
N VAL A 201 -8.13 2.72 -10.38
CA VAL A 201 -8.52 3.72 -11.40
C VAL A 201 -9.23 4.92 -10.78
N ALA A 202 -9.74 4.80 -9.55
CA ALA A 202 -10.54 5.84 -8.89
C ALA A 202 -9.82 7.21 -8.82
N GLY A 203 -8.50 7.22 -8.65
CA GLY A 203 -7.70 8.44 -8.66
C GLY A 203 -7.75 9.21 -9.98
N THR A 204 -7.61 8.51 -11.09
CA THR A 204 -7.71 9.13 -12.41
C THR A 204 -9.12 9.69 -12.68
N ILE A 205 -10.16 8.94 -12.29
CA ILE A 205 -11.55 9.42 -12.38
C ILE A 205 -11.76 10.64 -11.47
N ALA A 206 -11.19 10.62 -10.27
CA ALA A 206 -11.32 11.71 -9.31
C ALA A 206 -10.65 13.01 -9.81
N ILE A 207 -9.51 12.92 -10.49
CA ILE A 207 -8.86 14.09 -11.12
C ILE A 207 -9.80 14.69 -12.18
N ALA A 208 -10.42 13.86 -13.02
CA ALA A 208 -11.38 14.35 -14.02
C ALA A 208 -12.60 15.00 -13.36
N LEU A 209 -13.18 14.38 -12.33
CA LEU A 209 -14.30 14.96 -11.58
C LEU A 209 -13.90 16.25 -10.86
N CYS A 210 -12.72 16.28 -10.23
CA CYS A 210 -12.19 17.47 -9.59
C CYS A 210 -12.10 18.62 -10.62
N GLY A 211 -11.53 18.37 -11.80
CA GLY A 211 -11.47 19.36 -12.89
C GLY A 211 -12.84 19.89 -13.32
N ILE A 212 -13.84 19.01 -13.44
CA ILE A 212 -15.21 19.41 -13.80
C ILE A 212 -15.84 20.30 -12.72
N PHE A 213 -15.72 19.93 -11.44
CA PHE A 213 -16.38 20.66 -10.34
C PHE A 213 -15.63 21.91 -9.89
N THR A 214 -14.29 21.91 -10.02
CA THR A 214 -13.45 23.04 -9.58
C THR A 214 -13.07 23.99 -10.72
N GLY A 215 -13.15 23.53 -11.97
CA GLY A 215 -12.65 24.25 -13.14
C GLY A 215 -11.13 24.20 -13.29
N MET A 216 -10.42 23.45 -12.45
CA MET A 216 -8.96 23.30 -12.50
C MET A 216 -8.54 22.40 -13.67
N SER A 217 -7.42 22.73 -14.30
CA SER A 217 -6.78 21.88 -15.30
C SER A 217 -6.17 20.63 -14.68
N LYS A 218 -5.88 19.61 -15.50
CA LYS A 218 -5.20 18.41 -15.02
C LYS A 218 -3.82 18.74 -14.44
N THR A 219 -3.10 19.70 -15.02
CA THR A 219 -1.77 20.13 -14.57
C THR A 219 -1.83 20.76 -13.18
N GLU A 220 -2.80 21.64 -12.94
CA GLU A 220 -3.01 22.28 -11.64
C GLU A 220 -3.36 21.25 -10.55
N ILE A 221 -4.24 20.27 -10.88
CA ILE A 221 -4.61 19.21 -9.93
C ILE A 221 -3.41 18.30 -9.67
N SER A 222 -2.56 18.04 -10.66
CA SER A 222 -1.37 17.23 -10.49
C SER A 222 -0.30 17.94 -9.64
N ALA A 223 -0.20 19.26 -9.74
CA ALA A 223 0.67 20.07 -8.89
C ALA A 223 0.24 20.01 -7.41
N ASN A 224 -1.06 20.05 -7.14
CA ASN A 224 -1.61 19.86 -5.78
C ASN A 224 -2.62 18.70 -5.76
N GLU A 225 -2.11 17.47 -5.83
CA GLU A 225 -2.95 16.27 -5.94
C GLU A 225 -3.95 16.09 -4.78
N THR A 226 -3.64 16.68 -3.60
CA THR A 226 -4.49 16.52 -2.40
C THR A 226 -5.89 17.09 -2.60
N VAL A 227 -6.08 18.07 -3.49
CA VAL A 227 -7.40 18.65 -3.84
C VAL A 227 -8.32 17.59 -4.46
N SER A 228 -7.77 16.57 -5.12
CA SER A 228 -8.53 15.47 -5.72
C SER A 228 -8.94 14.38 -4.72
N PHE A 229 -8.31 14.30 -3.53
CA PHE A 229 -8.54 13.22 -2.57
C PHE A 229 -9.99 13.09 -2.09
N PRO A 230 -10.74 14.17 -1.80
CA PRO A 230 -12.16 14.04 -1.44
C PRO A 230 -12.98 13.30 -2.52
N TYR A 231 -12.66 13.50 -3.78
CA TYR A 231 -13.34 12.84 -4.89
C TYR A 231 -12.98 11.35 -4.97
N VAL A 232 -11.72 10.98 -4.73
CA VAL A 232 -11.28 9.57 -4.68
C VAL A 232 -12.03 8.82 -3.58
N PHE A 233 -12.05 9.39 -2.37
CA PHE A 233 -12.71 8.78 -1.23
C PHE A 233 -14.24 8.79 -1.37
N ALA A 234 -14.82 9.78 -2.05
CA ALA A 234 -16.24 9.80 -2.40
C ALA A 234 -16.60 8.64 -3.33
N ILE A 235 -15.80 8.36 -4.37
CA ILE A 235 -15.99 7.21 -5.26
C ILE A 235 -15.99 5.91 -4.45
N GLY A 236 -14.99 5.71 -3.59
CA GLY A 236 -14.91 4.53 -2.72
C GLY A 236 -16.13 4.40 -1.80
N SER A 237 -16.53 5.49 -1.15
CA SER A 237 -17.69 5.55 -0.26
C SER A 237 -19.00 5.24 -0.99
N LEU A 238 -19.20 5.81 -2.18
CA LEU A 238 -20.39 5.55 -3.00
C LEU A 238 -20.47 4.08 -3.42
N VAL A 239 -19.34 3.46 -3.82
CA VAL A 239 -19.32 2.04 -4.17
C VAL A 239 -19.56 1.15 -2.95
N MET A 240 -19.04 1.52 -1.77
CA MET A 240 -19.36 0.80 -0.52
C MET A 240 -20.86 0.83 -0.23
N ILE A 241 -21.51 1.99 -0.35
CA ILE A 241 -22.97 2.12 -0.17
C ILE A 241 -23.72 1.35 -1.25
N ALA A 242 -23.32 1.46 -2.52
CA ALA A 242 -23.95 0.72 -3.63
C ALA A 242 -23.85 -0.80 -3.41
N GLY A 243 -22.69 -1.31 -3.02
CA GLY A 243 -22.49 -2.73 -2.70
C GLY A 243 -23.38 -3.19 -1.54
N MET A 244 -23.49 -2.39 -0.48
CA MET A 244 -24.39 -2.63 0.63
C MET A 244 -25.86 -2.68 0.15
N LEU A 245 -26.30 -1.73 -0.68
CA LEU A 245 -27.66 -1.70 -1.22
C LEU A 245 -27.94 -2.95 -2.07
N VAL A 246 -27.01 -3.36 -2.93
CA VAL A 246 -27.16 -4.62 -3.69
C VAL A 246 -27.32 -5.81 -2.76
N LEU A 247 -26.52 -5.92 -1.70
CA LEU A 247 -26.65 -6.99 -0.71
C LEU A 247 -27.99 -6.95 0.02
N MET A 248 -28.48 -5.76 0.37
CA MET A 248 -29.74 -5.61 1.10
C MET A 248 -30.97 -5.93 0.24
N PHE A 249 -30.99 -5.52 -1.02
CA PHE A 249 -32.16 -5.69 -1.89
C PHE A 249 -32.14 -7.00 -2.69
N CYS A 250 -30.97 -7.45 -3.12
CA CYS A 250 -30.85 -8.58 -4.05
C CYS A 250 -30.47 -9.91 -3.36
N VAL A 251 -29.84 -9.87 -2.16
CA VAL A 251 -29.41 -11.08 -1.44
C VAL A 251 -30.30 -11.28 -0.21
N LYS A 252 -31.10 -12.35 -0.21
CA LYS A 252 -31.99 -12.68 0.92
C LYS A 252 -31.35 -13.76 1.79
N GLU A 253 -31.14 -13.47 3.07
CA GLU A 253 -30.88 -14.46 4.13
C GLU A 253 -32.18 -15.01 4.70
N GLN A 254 -32.10 -16.17 5.34
CA GLN A 254 -33.26 -16.72 6.08
C GLN A 254 -33.56 -15.87 7.31
N ASP A 255 -34.85 -15.66 7.58
CA ASP A 255 -35.29 -15.01 8.81
C ASP A 255 -34.97 -15.92 10.01
N THR A 256 -34.10 -15.43 10.89
CA THR A 256 -33.68 -16.15 12.10
C THR A 256 -34.43 -15.69 13.35
N SER A 257 -35.33 -14.70 13.25
CA SER A 257 -36.13 -14.20 14.37
C SER A 257 -37.22 -15.19 14.78
N ILE A 258 -37.66 -16.06 13.87
CA ILE A 258 -38.68 -17.08 14.10
C ILE A 258 -38.20 -18.14 15.10
N VAL A 259 -36.90 -18.39 15.15
CA VAL A 259 -36.26 -19.34 16.07
C VAL A 259 -36.47 -18.96 17.55
N LEU A 260 -36.60 -17.67 17.85
CA LEU A 260 -36.81 -17.19 19.23
C LEU A 260 -38.26 -17.34 19.70
N LYS A 261 -39.24 -17.52 18.81
CA LYS A 261 -40.67 -17.59 19.16
C LYS A 261 -41.21 -18.98 19.39
N GLY A 262 -40.48 -20.04 19.06
CA GLY A 262 -40.96 -21.43 19.06
C GLY A 262 -40.30 -22.40 20.03
N GLU A 263 -39.23 -22.03 20.78
CA GLU A 263 -38.35 -23.08 21.31
C GLU A 263 -37.77 -22.86 22.69
N ASN A 264 -38.56 -23.16 23.72
CA ASN A 264 -37.98 -23.60 24.99
C ASN A 264 -37.37 -25.03 24.92
N ASN A 265 -37.77 -25.85 23.95
CA ASN A 265 -37.26 -27.24 23.77
C ASN A 265 -36.04 -27.28 22.85
N ALA A 266 -35.99 -26.55 21.73
CA ALA A 266 -34.83 -26.53 20.84
C ALA A 266 -33.61 -25.79 21.45
N TYR A 267 -33.81 -24.88 22.43
CA TYR A 267 -32.69 -24.31 23.18
C TYR A 267 -31.99 -25.36 24.05
N ARG A 268 -32.76 -26.30 24.63
CA ARG A 268 -32.20 -27.44 25.37
C ARG A 268 -31.48 -28.42 24.44
N ASP A 269 -32.07 -28.72 23.29
CA ASP A 269 -31.45 -29.62 22.30
C ASP A 269 -30.25 -28.96 21.61
N ALA A 270 -30.28 -27.65 21.33
CA ALA A 270 -29.13 -26.91 20.84
C ALA A 270 -28.00 -26.82 21.88
N LYS A 271 -28.31 -26.70 23.17
CA LYS A 271 -27.31 -26.72 24.24
C LYS A 271 -26.71 -28.13 24.44
N ALA A 272 -27.52 -29.18 24.34
CA ALA A 272 -27.05 -30.57 24.35
C ALA A 272 -26.20 -30.87 23.12
N LYS A 273 -26.58 -30.39 21.92
CA LYS A 273 -25.83 -30.52 20.69
C LYS A 273 -24.52 -29.72 20.73
N ARG A 274 -24.52 -28.52 21.30
CA ARG A 274 -23.30 -27.73 21.55
C ARG A 274 -22.37 -28.37 22.58
N GLN A 275 -22.90 -29.08 23.59
CA GLN A 275 -22.11 -29.85 24.54
C GLN A 275 -21.52 -31.09 23.88
N ALA A 276 -22.30 -31.84 23.08
CA ALA A 276 -21.84 -32.96 22.30
C ALA A 276 -20.79 -32.54 21.25
N GLU A 277 -21.02 -31.42 20.53
CA GLU A 277 -20.03 -30.82 19.62
C GLU A 277 -18.76 -30.33 20.35
N LYS A 278 -18.87 -29.83 21.58
CA LYS A 278 -17.69 -29.47 22.40
C LYS A 278 -16.93 -30.69 22.87
N GLU A 279 -17.61 -31.77 23.22
CA GLU A 279 -16.99 -33.04 23.61
C GLU A 279 -16.40 -33.74 22.38
N GLU A 280 -17.08 -33.72 21.24
CA GLU A 280 -16.54 -34.20 19.97
C GLU A 280 -15.33 -33.38 19.51
N LYS A 281 -15.38 -32.05 19.60
CA LYS A 281 -14.23 -31.17 19.36
C LYS A 281 -13.11 -31.40 20.37
N LYS A 282 -13.43 -31.73 21.64
CA LYS A 282 -12.44 -32.09 22.65
C LYS A 282 -11.80 -33.47 22.35
N ALA A 283 -12.60 -34.44 21.95
CA ALA A 283 -12.13 -35.75 21.50
C ALA A 283 -11.33 -35.67 20.20
N GLN A 284 -11.79 -34.88 19.22
CA GLN A 284 -11.04 -34.57 17.98
C GLN A 284 -9.75 -33.79 18.28
N LYS A 285 -9.76 -32.88 19.27
CA LYS A 285 -8.57 -32.16 19.70
C LYS A 285 -7.59 -33.07 20.44
N ALA A 286 -8.07 -34.06 21.19
CA ALA A 286 -7.26 -35.10 21.80
C ALA A 286 -6.70 -36.07 20.76
N ALA A 287 -7.51 -36.53 19.82
CA ALA A 287 -7.09 -37.35 18.69
C ALA A 287 -6.09 -36.59 17.78
N ARG A 288 -6.32 -35.29 17.52
CA ARG A 288 -5.39 -34.41 16.80
C ARG A 288 -4.06 -34.20 17.55
N LYS A 289 -4.06 -34.23 18.89
CA LYS A 289 -2.84 -34.22 19.71
C LYS A 289 -2.06 -35.54 19.63
N ALA A 290 -2.72 -36.64 19.35
CA ALA A 290 -2.11 -37.98 19.31
C ALA A 290 -1.29 -38.20 18.02
N ILE A 291 -1.62 -37.54 16.90
CA ILE A 291 -0.86 -37.66 15.65
C ILE A 291 0.27 -36.62 15.68
N LYS A 292 1.42 -37.00 16.22
CA LYS A 292 2.62 -36.18 16.24
C LYS A 292 3.21 -36.13 14.81
N LEU A 293 3.49 -34.91 14.32
CA LEU A 293 4.34 -34.72 13.15
C LEU A 293 5.70 -35.38 13.40
N THR A 294 6.24 -36.03 12.41
CA THR A 294 7.62 -36.50 12.43
C THR A 294 8.58 -35.30 12.59
N SER A 295 9.77 -35.54 13.13
CA SER A 295 10.77 -34.47 13.27
C SER A 295 11.10 -33.78 11.94
N GLY A 296 11.04 -34.52 10.82
CA GLY A 296 11.26 -34.00 9.47
C GLY A 296 10.14 -33.10 9.00
N GLU A 297 8.88 -33.51 9.16
CA GLU A 297 7.68 -32.70 8.79
C GLU A 297 7.62 -31.42 9.63
N ARG A 298 7.92 -31.49 10.92
CA ARG A 298 7.95 -30.31 11.81
C ARG A 298 9.00 -29.30 11.38
N LYS A 299 10.19 -29.75 10.98
CA LYS A 299 11.24 -28.89 10.45
C LYS A 299 10.80 -28.28 9.09
N SER A 300 10.24 -29.09 8.18
CA SER A 300 9.73 -28.59 6.90
C SER A 300 8.63 -27.54 7.08
N LEU A 301 7.70 -27.76 8.03
CA LEU A 301 6.67 -26.79 8.36
C LEU A 301 7.29 -25.47 8.88
N LEU A 302 8.23 -25.54 9.81
CA LEU A 302 8.87 -24.35 10.35
C LEU A 302 9.61 -23.54 9.28
N PHE A 303 10.35 -24.22 8.39
CA PHE A 303 11.01 -23.57 7.26
C PHE A 303 10.00 -22.97 6.28
N MET A 304 8.88 -23.64 6.04
CA MET A 304 7.84 -23.11 5.15
C MET A 304 7.14 -21.88 5.75
N LEU A 305 6.83 -21.89 7.06
CA LEU A 305 6.25 -20.73 7.76
C LEU A 305 7.22 -19.54 7.77
N GLY A 306 8.52 -19.80 7.98
CA GLY A 306 9.56 -18.78 7.85
C GLY A 306 9.66 -18.21 6.41
N CYS A 307 9.59 -19.08 5.40
CA CYS A 307 9.54 -18.66 4.00
C CYS A 307 8.34 -17.74 3.74
N LEU A 308 7.15 -18.10 4.22
CA LEU A 308 5.94 -17.26 4.10
C LEU A 308 6.12 -15.92 4.79
N PHE A 309 6.70 -15.91 6.01
CA PHE A 309 6.93 -14.68 6.74
C PHE A 309 7.80 -13.70 5.94
N PHE A 310 8.97 -14.14 5.46
CA PHE A 310 9.85 -13.27 4.68
C PHE A 310 9.27 -12.89 3.31
N LEU A 311 8.59 -13.81 2.63
CA LEU A 311 7.88 -13.52 1.39
C LEU A 311 6.88 -12.37 1.57
N PHE A 312 6.00 -12.49 2.59
CA PHE A 312 4.99 -11.46 2.84
C PHE A 312 5.60 -10.18 3.43
N CYS A 313 6.72 -10.24 4.15
CA CYS A 313 7.46 -9.04 4.54
C CYS A 313 7.94 -8.25 3.32
N GLY A 314 8.53 -8.91 2.33
CA GLY A 314 8.95 -8.23 1.10
C GLY A 314 7.79 -7.69 0.27
N SER A 315 6.75 -8.51 0.05
CA SER A 315 5.61 -8.11 -0.79
C SER A 315 4.77 -7.00 -0.17
N ASN A 316 4.51 -7.05 1.14
CA ASN A 316 3.67 -6.09 1.82
C ASN A 316 4.34 -4.71 1.95
N ALA A 317 5.67 -4.66 2.10
CA ALA A 317 6.41 -3.40 2.05
C ALA A 317 6.22 -2.68 0.71
N ILE A 318 6.24 -3.45 -0.40
CA ILE A 318 5.99 -2.88 -1.74
C ILE A 318 4.57 -2.31 -1.81
N THR A 319 3.55 -3.09 -1.47
CA THR A 319 2.15 -2.62 -1.59
C THR A 319 1.87 -1.40 -0.72
N THR A 320 2.45 -1.32 0.48
CA THR A 320 2.24 -0.20 1.41
C THR A 320 2.97 1.07 0.98
N PHE A 321 4.22 0.96 0.49
CA PHE A 321 5.07 2.12 0.25
C PHE A 321 5.32 2.44 -1.23
N PHE A 322 4.73 1.69 -2.16
CA PHE A 322 4.93 1.89 -3.59
C PHE A 322 4.51 3.29 -4.07
N SER A 323 3.42 3.84 -3.52
CA SER A 323 2.98 5.19 -3.89
C SER A 323 4.01 6.26 -3.51
N LEU A 324 4.62 6.14 -2.33
CA LEU A 324 5.68 7.06 -1.89
C LEU A 324 6.98 6.86 -2.69
N PHE A 325 7.33 5.60 -3.03
CA PHE A 325 8.42 5.32 -3.96
C PHE A 325 8.18 5.97 -5.33
N ALA A 326 6.97 5.81 -5.88
CA ALA A 326 6.64 6.37 -7.19
C ALA A 326 6.68 7.91 -7.19
N GLN A 327 6.32 8.54 -6.08
CA GLN A 327 6.45 10.00 -5.93
C GLN A 327 7.89 10.45 -5.81
N GLU A 328 8.68 9.82 -4.94
CA GLU A 328 10.05 10.24 -4.67
C GLU A 328 11.00 9.96 -5.84
N ILE A 329 10.87 8.79 -6.49
CA ILE A 329 11.84 8.30 -7.49
C ILE A 329 11.34 8.45 -8.93
N LEU A 330 10.05 8.20 -9.16
CA LEU A 330 9.48 8.29 -10.51
C LEU A 330 8.77 9.63 -10.76
N HIS A 331 8.73 10.51 -9.77
CA HIS A 331 8.03 11.81 -9.80
C HIS A 331 6.58 11.67 -10.32
N LYS A 332 5.88 10.62 -9.86
CA LYS A 332 4.48 10.32 -10.22
C LYS A 332 3.55 10.67 -9.07
N ILE A 333 2.42 11.28 -9.39
CA ILE A 333 1.34 11.51 -8.42
C ILE A 333 0.72 10.19 -7.96
N THR A 334 0.00 10.21 -6.84
CA THR A 334 -0.59 9.01 -6.24
C THR A 334 -1.52 8.26 -7.21
N SER A 335 -2.30 8.96 -8.03
CA SER A 335 -3.18 8.33 -9.03
C SER A 335 -2.40 7.57 -10.11
N ASP A 336 -1.26 8.09 -10.57
CA ASP A 336 -0.42 7.41 -11.55
C ASP A 336 0.27 6.18 -10.93
N ALA A 337 0.70 6.29 -9.66
CA ALA A 337 1.24 5.15 -8.91
C ALA A 337 0.22 4.01 -8.79
N THR A 338 -1.07 4.32 -8.54
CA THR A 338 -2.12 3.31 -8.48
C THR A 338 -2.38 2.64 -9.83
N ILE A 339 -2.27 3.38 -10.94
CA ILE A 339 -2.36 2.80 -12.30
C ILE A 339 -1.18 1.86 -12.58
N LEU A 340 0.04 2.20 -12.15
CA LEU A 340 1.17 1.26 -12.23
C LEU A 340 0.89 -0.03 -11.47
N MET A 341 0.35 0.06 -10.25
CA MET A 341 -0.04 -1.12 -9.46
C MET A 341 -1.19 -1.92 -10.10
N LEU A 342 -2.06 -1.28 -10.87
CA LEU A 342 -3.10 -1.96 -11.64
C LEU A 342 -2.49 -2.92 -12.69
N ILE A 343 -1.40 -2.53 -13.35
CA ILE A 343 -0.69 -3.40 -14.29
C ILE A 343 -0.23 -4.69 -13.59
N PHE A 344 0.39 -4.54 -12.43
CA PHE A 344 0.79 -5.68 -11.59
C PHE A 344 -0.41 -6.57 -11.23
N ALA A 345 -1.53 -5.98 -10.81
CA ALA A 345 -2.74 -6.71 -10.42
C ALA A 345 -3.38 -7.47 -11.60
N VAL A 346 -3.47 -6.85 -12.78
CA VAL A 346 -4.02 -7.46 -13.99
C VAL A 346 -3.16 -8.63 -14.45
N VAL A 347 -1.84 -8.45 -14.49
CA VAL A 347 -0.91 -9.52 -14.86
C VAL A 347 -0.96 -10.66 -13.84
N SER A 348 -1.04 -10.35 -12.54
CA SER A 348 -1.24 -11.35 -11.49
C SER A 348 -2.52 -12.16 -11.74
N GLY A 349 -3.64 -11.50 -12.01
CA GLY A 349 -4.90 -12.17 -12.32
C GLY A 349 -4.79 -13.12 -13.53
N ALA A 350 -4.18 -12.67 -14.62
CA ALA A 350 -3.97 -13.47 -15.83
C ALA A 350 -3.03 -14.67 -15.59
N ALA A 351 -2.02 -14.53 -14.74
CA ALA A 351 -1.07 -15.57 -14.41
C ALA A 351 -1.62 -16.64 -13.45
N ALA A 352 -2.77 -16.45 -12.81
CA ALA A 352 -3.31 -17.35 -11.79
C ALA A 352 -3.56 -18.77 -12.31
N ILE A 353 -4.17 -18.88 -13.50
CA ILE A 353 -4.46 -20.20 -14.13
C ILE A 353 -3.17 -20.90 -14.56
N PRO A 354 -2.24 -20.28 -15.30
CA PRO A 354 -0.94 -20.88 -15.61
C PRO A 354 -0.17 -21.32 -14.36
N ALA A 355 -0.15 -20.49 -13.32
CA ALA A 355 0.55 -20.78 -12.08
C ALA A 355 0.04 -22.05 -11.37
N GLY A 356 -1.29 -22.24 -11.31
CA GLY A 356 -1.90 -23.45 -10.77
C GLY A 356 -1.56 -24.70 -11.59
N LYS A 357 -1.60 -24.61 -12.94
CA LYS A 357 -1.23 -25.72 -13.83
C LYS A 357 0.25 -26.08 -13.70
N MET A 358 1.14 -25.09 -13.61
CA MET A 358 2.57 -25.33 -13.43
C MET A 358 2.88 -25.96 -12.07
N GLY A 359 2.20 -25.53 -11.01
CA GLY A 359 2.31 -26.14 -9.68
C GLY A 359 1.95 -27.62 -9.66
N LYS A 360 0.94 -28.04 -10.44
CA LYS A 360 0.58 -29.46 -10.61
C LYS A 360 1.62 -30.21 -11.47
N LYS A 361 2.08 -29.63 -12.59
CA LYS A 361 2.96 -30.30 -13.57
C LYS A 361 4.40 -30.44 -13.09
N PHE A 362 4.98 -29.39 -12.48
CA PHE A 362 6.40 -29.32 -12.12
C PHE A 362 6.66 -29.47 -10.61
N GLY A 363 5.60 -29.52 -9.81
CA GLY A 363 5.66 -29.52 -8.36
C GLY A 363 5.52 -28.10 -7.79
N ARG A 364 4.83 -27.98 -6.66
CA ARG A 364 4.50 -26.68 -6.03
C ARG A 364 5.74 -25.96 -5.51
N LYS A 365 6.65 -26.68 -4.85
CA LYS A 365 7.90 -26.12 -4.36
C LYS A 365 8.74 -25.52 -5.48
N LYS A 366 8.94 -26.24 -6.58
CA LYS A 366 9.72 -25.75 -7.73
C LYS A 366 9.09 -24.52 -8.36
N THR A 367 7.75 -24.49 -8.47
CA THR A 367 7.01 -23.34 -9.00
C THR A 367 7.15 -22.10 -8.11
N ILE A 368 7.10 -22.26 -6.78
CA ILE A 368 7.33 -21.18 -5.84
C ILE A 368 8.76 -20.65 -5.97
N ILE A 369 9.77 -21.54 -6.02
CA ILE A 369 11.18 -21.14 -6.20
C ILE A 369 11.37 -20.36 -7.50
N ALA A 370 10.79 -20.84 -8.61
CA ALA A 370 10.86 -20.16 -9.89
C ALA A 370 10.22 -18.75 -9.82
N GLY A 371 9.03 -18.63 -9.21
CA GLY A 371 8.39 -17.33 -8.99
C GLY A 371 9.24 -16.40 -8.14
N LEU A 372 9.75 -16.87 -6.99
CA LEU A 372 10.66 -16.08 -6.14
C LEU A 372 11.92 -15.65 -6.87
N SER A 373 12.50 -16.52 -7.69
CA SER A 373 13.72 -16.22 -8.46
C SER A 373 13.46 -15.13 -9.52
N VAL A 374 12.33 -15.20 -10.23
CA VAL A 374 11.93 -14.17 -11.20
C VAL A 374 11.68 -12.83 -10.49
N PHE A 375 11.00 -12.86 -9.36
CA PHE A 375 10.72 -11.66 -8.56
C PHE A 375 12.02 -11.01 -8.07
N LEU A 376 12.92 -11.83 -7.50
CA LEU A 376 14.23 -11.40 -7.04
C LEU A 376 15.07 -10.82 -8.18
N ALA A 377 15.14 -11.50 -9.33
CA ALA A 377 15.89 -11.04 -10.48
C ALA A 377 15.39 -9.71 -11.03
N ALA A 378 14.06 -9.53 -11.14
CA ALA A 378 13.47 -8.28 -11.63
C ALA A 378 13.86 -7.08 -10.74
N PHE A 379 13.82 -7.26 -9.42
CA PHE A 379 14.20 -6.20 -8.47
C PHE A 379 15.69 -5.93 -8.45
N VAL A 380 16.52 -6.97 -8.49
CA VAL A 380 17.99 -6.84 -8.52
C VAL A 380 18.43 -6.13 -9.80
N VAL A 381 17.82 -6.46 -10.95
CA VAL A 381 18.12 -5.79 -12.23
C VAL A 381 17.71 -4.32 -12.16
N PHE A 382 16.52 -3.99 -11.68
CA PHE A 382 16.05 -2.62 -11.54
C PHE A 382 17.01 -1.79 -10.66
N PHE A 383 17.35 -2.32 -9.49
CA PHE A 383 18.29 -1.67 -8.58
C PHE A 383 19.71 -1.59 -9.16
N GLY A 384 20.15 -2.64 -9.83
CA GLY A 384 21.48 -2.67 -10.50
C GLY A 384 21.59 -1.62 -11.61
N VAL A 385 20.55 -1.42 -12.41
CA VAL A 385 20.52 -0.34 -13.42
C VAL A 385 20.57 1.02 -12.74
N PHE A 386 19.80 1.24 -11.68
CA PHE A 386 19.87 2.47 -10.90
C PHE A 386 21.28 2.76 -10.40
N VAL A 387 21.92 1.80 -9.73
CA VAL A 387 23.31 1.96 -9.24
C VAL A 387 24.29 2.19 -10.38
N GLY A 388 24.11 1.49 -11.51
CA GLY A 388 24.94 1.68 -12.72
C GLY A 388 24.83 3.10 -13.28
N MET A 389 23.63 3.68 -13.29
CA MET A 389 23.40 5.07 -13.72
C MET A 389 24.06 6.06 -12.77
N LEU A 390 23.97 5.84 -11.45
CA LEU A 390 24.65 6.66 -10.45
C LEU A 390 26.16 6.61 -10.64
N GLY A 391 26.72 5.41 -10.83
CA GLY A 391 28.15 5.22 -11.10
C GLY A 391 28.61 5.96 -12.38
N GLY A 392 27.79 5.95 -13.44
CA GLY A 392 28.06 6.71 -14.67
C GLY A 392 28.07 8.23 -14.47
N LYS A 393 27.38 8.74 -13.45
CA LYS A 393 27.37 10.17 -13.05
C LYS A 393 28.34 10.48 -11.89
N GLY A 394 29.10 9.50 -11.39
CA GLY A 394 29.97 9.66 -10.23
C GLY A 394 29.24 9.80 -8.89
N LEU A 395 27.96 9.46 -8.84
CA LEU A 395 27.14 9.60 -7.65
C LEU A 395 27.10 8.32 -6.80
N SER A 396 27.11 8.49 -5.49
CA SER A 396 26.70 7.48 -4.54
C SER A 396 25.16 7.50 -4.35
N ILE A 397 24.59 6.51 -3.69
CA ILE A 397 23.15 6.51 -3.33
C ILE A 397 22.84 7.72 -2.44
N ASN A 398 23.70 8.03 -1.46
CA ASN A 398 23.50 9.16 -0.56
C ASN A 398 23.58 10.49 -1.31
N SER A 399 24.56 10.65 -2.20
CA SER A 399 24.68 11.82 -3.07
C SER A 399 23.44 12.01 -3.94
N TYR A 400 22.90 10.92 -4.51
CA TYR A 400 21.65 10.99 -5.26
C TYR A 400 20.46 11.41 -4.38
N VAL A 401 20.37 10.93 -3.14
CA VAL A 401 19.32 11.35 -2.19
C VAL A 401 19.38 12.86 -1.99
N THR A 402 20.57 13.43 -1.78
CA THR A 402 20.77 14.88 -1.64
C THR A 402 20.31 15.63 -2.91
N VAL A 403 20.78 15.18 -4.08
CA VAL A 403 20.43 15.77 -5.39
C VAL A 403 18.91 15.71 -5.64
N ASN A 404 18.30 14.55 -5.43
CA ASN A 404 16.87 14.34 -5.66
C ASN A 404 16.01 15.15 -4.68
N ASN A 405 16.38 15.21 -3.41
CA ASN A 405 15.66 16.00 -2.41
C ASN A 405 15.73 17.50 -2.70
N ALA A 406 16.90 18.00 -3.12
CA ALA A 406 17.05 19.40 -3.54
C ALA A 406 16.15 19.72 -4.75
N TYR A 407 16.13 18.83 -5.75
CA TYR A 407 15.23 18.97 -6.90
C TYR A 407 13.76 18.95 -6.50
N ILE A 408 13.34 17.99 -5.64
CA ILE A 408 11.96 17.90 -5.13
C ILE A 408 11.59 19.20 -4.41
N THR A 409 12.48 19.75 -3.58
CA THR A 409 12.22 21.00 -2.86
C THR A 409 11.90 22.14 -3.81
N VAL A 410 12.70 22.34 -4.87
CA VAL A 410 12.43 23.38 -5.88
C VAL A 410 11.13 23.08 -6.63
N ASN A 411 10.93 21.85 -7.05
CA ASN A 411 9.73 21.46 -7.79
C ASN A 411 8.44 21.65 -6.95
N ASP A 412 8.50 21.38 -5.64
CA ASP A 412 7.37 21.61 -4.74
C ASP A 412 7.08 23.13 -4.57
N GLN A 413 8.10 23.98 -4.55
CA GLN A 413 7.90 25.43 -4.54
C GLN A 413 7.26 25.92 -5.86
N VAL A 414 7.69 25.40 -7.00
CA VAL A 414 7.06 25.65 -8.31
C VAL A 414 5.59 25.22 -8.28
N ASN A 415 5.30 24.05 -7.77
CA ASN A 415 3.93 23.54 -7.67
C ASN A 415 3.05 24.39 -6.72
N ASN A 416 3.59 24.78 -5.56
CA ASN A 416 2.88 25.62 -4.61
C ASN A 416 2.57 27.00 -5.20
N PHE A 417 3.53 27.62 -5.88
CA PHE A 417 3.33 28.91 -6.56
C PHE A 417 2.25 28.81 -7.65
N ASN A 418 2.30 27.77 -8.48
CA ASN A 418 1.30 27.51 -9.50
C ASN A 418 -0.11 27.32 -8.91
N ALA A 419 -0.20 26.62 -7.76
CA ALA A 419 -1.46 26.45 -7.04
C ALA A 419 -2.00 27.80 -6.50
N ASP A 420 -1.14 28.67 -5.98
CA ASP A 420 -1.52 30.00 -5.48
C ASP A 420 -1.95 30.93 -6.62
N VAL A 421 -1.23 30.92 -7.76
CA VAL A 421 -1.61 31.66 -8.97
C VAL A 421 -2.98 31.21 -9.46
N SER A 422 -3.20 29.90 -9.52
CA SER A 422 -4.47 29.31 -9.96
C SER A 422 -5.63 29.67 -9.02
N ALA A 423 -5.39 29.65 -7.71
CA ALA A 423 -6.37 30.04 -6.71
C ALA A 423 -6.75 31.53 -6.81
N LYS A 424 -5.77 32.40 -7.03
CA LYS A 424 -5.96 33.83 -7.26
C LYS A 424 -6.74 34.11 -8.53
N ALA A 425 -6.31 33.56 -9.66
CA ALA A 425 -6.99 33.71 -10.94
C ALA A 425 -8.46 33.30 -10.85
N LYS A 426 -8.74 32.19 -10.14
CA LYS A 426 -10.11 31.73 -9.92
C LYS A 426 -10.93 32.67 -9.05
N ALA A 427 -10.35 33.26 -7.99
CA ALA A 427 -11.01 34.25 -7.15
C ALA A 427 -11.38 35.51 -7.96
N ASP A 428 -10.53 35.89 -8.90
CA ASP A 428 -10.70 37.04 -9.79
C ASP A 428 -11.57 36.73 -11.03
N GLY A 429 -12.05 35.48 -11.17
CA GLY A 429 -12.86 35.04 -12.33
C GLY A 429 -12.07 34.94 -13.64
N VAL A 430 -10.75 34.89 -13.57
CA VAL A 430 -9.84 34.78 -14.72
C VAL A 430 -9.56 33.29 -15.00
N LYS A 431 -9.55 32.92 -16.28
CA LYS A 431 -9.14 31.55 -16.68
C LYS A 431 -7.62 31.46 -16.64
N VAL A 432 -7.12 30.46 -15.93
CA VAL A 432 -5.67 30.16 -15.90
C VAL A 432 -5.22 29.73 -17.29
N THR A 433 -4.14 30.33 -17.77
CA THR A 433 -3.47 30.04 -19.03
C THR A 433 -2.04 29.53 -18.77
N ASP A 434 -1.44 28.83 -19.71
CA ASP A 434 -0.13 28.20 -19.53
C ASP A 434 0.99 29.23 -19.28
N ASP A 435 0.84 30.47 -19.76
CA ASP A 435 1.76 31.58 -19.55
C ASP A 435 1.71 32.19 -18.14
N MET A 436 0.68 31.84 -17.36
CA MET A 436 0.56 32.21 -15.94
C MET A 436 1.23 31.19 -15.03
N LEU A 437 1.59 30.03 -15.53
CA LEU A 437 2.20 28.95 -14.79
C LEU A 437 3.70 28.87 -15.09
N ILE A 438 4.47 28.44 -14.10
CA ILE A 438 5.92 28.29 -14.21
C ILE A 438 6.33 26.82 -14.23
N SER A 439 7.50 26.54 -14.79
CA SER A 439 8.17 25.24 -14.73
C SER A 439 9.59 25.40 -14.20
N VAL A 440 10.19 24.32 -13.70
CA VAL A 440 11.59 24.33 -13.28
C VAL A 440 12.52 24.67 -14.45
N GLU A 441 12.26 24.14 -15.65
CA GLU A 441 13.00 24.45 -16.87
C GLU A 441 12.94 25.94 -17.20
N GLY A 442 11.74 26.51 -17.20
CA GLY A 442 11.53 27.95 -17.46
C GLY A 442 12.17 28.84 -16.37
N TYR A 443 12.20 28.37 -15.12
CA TYR A 443 12.90 29.09 -14.05
C TYR A 443 14.41 29.05 -14.22
N ILE A 444 14.98 27.92 -14.65
CA ILE A 444 16.41 27.82 -15.01
C ILE A 444 16.75 28.84 -16.11
N ASP A 445 15.92 28.92 -17.16
CA ASP A 445 16.17 29.86 -18.26
C ASP A 445 16.00 31.33 -17.80
N TYR A 446 15.03 31.61 -16.94
CA TYR A 446 14.89 32.94 -16.32
C TYR A 446 16.14 33.31 -15.50
N MET A 447 16.66 32.40 -14.67
CA MET A 447 17.86 32.67 -13.85
C MET A 447 19.11 32.95 -14.70
N LYS A 448 19.25 32.33 -15.88
CA LYS A 448 20.30 32.69 -16.85
C LYS A 448 20.19 34.15 -17.28
N THR A 449 18.96 34.63 -17.54
CA THR A 449 18.74 36.06 -17.90
C THR A 449 18.99 37.00 -16.72
N VAL A 450 18.77 36.57 -15.48
CA VAL A 450 19.12 37.34 -14.27
C VAL A 450 20.64 37.48 -14.18
N GLU A 451 21.37 36.38 -14.37
CA GLU A 451 22.83 36.35 -14.32
C GLU A 451 23.47 37.20 -15.43
N ASP A 452 22.88 37.22 -16.62
CA ASP A 452 23.30 38.05 -17.76
C ASP A 452 22.85 39.53 -17.66
N GLY A 453 22.02 39.88 -16.68
CA GLY A 453 21.49 41.22 -16.47
C GLY A 453 20.40 41.65 -17.45
N SER A 454 19.80 40.72 -18.20
CA SER A 454 18.75 40.96 -19.21
C SER A 454 17.35 40.52 -18.76
N ALA A 455 17.16 40.17 -17.48
CA ALA A 455 15.94 39.61 -16.93
C ALA A 455 14.74 40.57 -17.04
N ASP A 456 13.60 40.05 -17.47
CA ASP A 456 12.31 40.74 -17.40
C ASP A 456 11.76 40.66 -15.96
N THR A 457 11.86 41.78 -15.25
CA THR A 457 11.39 41.92 -13.87
C THR A 457 9.86 41.92 -13.71
N ALA A 458 9.10 41.97 -14.82
CA ALA A 458 7.65 41.89 -14.84
C ALA A 458 7.14 40.46 -15.18
N SER A 459 8.06 39.53 -15.41
CA SER A 459 7.69 38.13 -15.73
C SER A 459 7.12 37.39 -14.53
N VAL A 460 6.31 36.37 -14.77
CA VAL A 460 5.80 35.45 -13.73
C VAL A 460 6.95 34.75 -12.97
N TYR A 461 8.08 34.51 -13.65
CA TYR A 461 9.27 33.95 -13.01
C TYR A 461 9.95 34.90 -12.02
N ALA A 462 9.90 36.22 -12.27
CA ALA A 462 10.36 37.22 -11.32
C ALA A 462 9.47 37.26 -10.05
N GLU A 463 8.17 37.05 -10.20
CA GLU A 463 7.25 36.94 -9.06
C GLU A 463 7.54 35.66 -8.27
N PHE A 464 7.82 34.54 -8.95
CA PHE A 464 8.21 33.31 -8.31
C PHE A 464 9.53 33.44 -7.53
N ASP A 465 10.55 34.07 -8.13
CA ASP A 465 11.84 34.29 -7.46
C ASP A 465 11.68 35.08 -6.17
N LYS A 466 10.87 36.14 -6.17
CA LYS A 466 10.52 36.90 -4.97
C LYS A 466 9.78 36.05 -3.93
N ALA A 467 8.86 35.19 -4.37
CA ALA A 467 8.14 34.28 -3.48
C ALA A 467 9.07 33.23 -2.87
N LEU A 468 10.02 32.72 -3.64
CA LEU A 468 11.03 31.77 -3.18
C LEU A 468 11.96 32.41 -2.14
N GLN A 469 12.41 33.65 -2.36
CA GLN A 469 13.19 34.43 -1.38
C GLN A 469 12.40 34.67 -0.10
N ALA A 470 11.15 35.08 -0.18
CA ALA A 470 10.29 35.26 0.98
C ALA A 470 10.07 33.97 1.78
N ALA A 471 9.91 32.85 1.09
CA ALA A 471 9.81 31.53 1.72
C ALA A 471 11.12 31.12 2.41
N SER A 472 12.28 31.45 1.80
CA SER A 472 13.59 31.28 2.40
C SER A 472 13.74 32.08 3.70
N ASP A 473 13.38 33.36 3.68
CA ASP A 473 13.45 34.26 4.85
C ASP A 473 12.55 33.76 6.00
N GLU A 474 11.36 33.26 5.70
CA GLU A 474 10.45 32.70 6.71
C GLU A 474 11.03 31.41 7.31
N ALA A 475 11.62 30.55 6.48
CA ALA A 475 12.27 29.33 6.93
C ALA A 475 13.51 29.64 7.80
N ILE A 476 14.31 30.67 7.45
CA ILE A 476 15.44 31.15 8.24
C ILE A 476 14.95 31.64 9.62
N LYS A 477 13.92 32.49 9.66
CA LYS A 477 13.33 32.95 10.92
C LYS A 477 12.86 31.82 11.80
N THR A 478 12.24 30.81 11.19
CA THR A 478 11.76 29.62 11.91
C THR A 478 12.93 28.78 12.44
N ALA A 479 13.99 28.63 11.68
CA ALA A 479 15.19 27.89 12.09
C ALA A 479 15.91 28.61 13.25
N VAL A 480 16.05 29.94 13.18
CA VAL A 480 16.64 30.77 14.24
C VAL A 480 15.79 30.74 15.52
N ALA A 481 14.46 30.78 15.39
CA ALA A 481 13.55 30.65 16.52
C ALA A 481 13.67 29.26 17.19
N ASN A 482 14.06 28.25 16.44
CA ASN A 482 14.31 26.88 16.92
C ASN A 482 15.75 26.64 17.41
N GLY A 483 16.60 27.72 17.46
CA GLY A 483 17.93 27.66 18.05
C GLY A 483 19.10 27.54 17.06
N ALA A 484 18.87 27.65 15.77
CA ALA A 484 19.93 27.75 14.78
C ALA A 484 20.58 29.13 14.83
N LYS A 485 21.88 29.24 14.53
CA LYS A 485 22.55 30.54 14.41
C LYS A 485 22.24 31.12 13.04
N GLU A 486 21.90 32.42 13.01
CA GLU A 486 21.58 33.14 11.78
C GLU A 486 22.71 33.09 10.74
N GLU A 487 23.96 33.05 11.19
CA GLU A 487 25.16 32.95 10.36
C GLU A 487 25.25 31.60 9.61
N ASP A 488 24.67 30.53 10.17
CA ASP A 488 24.69 29.17 9.62
C ASP A 488 23.50 28.91 8.65
N VAL A 489 22.55 29.83 8.53
CA VAL A 489 21.27 29.65 7.83
C VAL A 489 21.08 30.67 6.71
N LEU A 490 22.14 31.23 6.16
CA LEU A 490 22.08 32.18 5.05
C LEU A 490 21.60 31.47 3.77
N ASN A 491 20.49 31.96 3.23
CA ASN A 491 19.90 31.56 1.95
C ASN A 491 19.70 30.02 1.76
N ILE A 492 18.66 29.49 2.39
CA ILE A 492 18.39 28.04 2.47
C ILE A 492 18.36 27.37 1.09
N TYR A 493 17.72 27.97 0.08
CA TYR A 493 17.56 27.36 -1.23
C TYR A 493 18.89 27.35 -2.00
N ASP A 494 19.66 28.44 -1.97
CA ASP A 494 20.95 28.50 -2.62
C ASP A 494 21.94 27.51 -2.01
N SER A 495 21.94 27.38 -0.69
CA SER A 495 22.81 26.43 0.02
C SER A 495 22.42 24.97 -0.29
N VAL A 496 21.12 24.66 -0.31
CA VAL A 496 20.62 23.31 -0.65
C VAL A 496 20.99 22.93 -2.09
N ILE A 497 20.81 23.87 -3.03
CA ILE A 497 21.11 23.65 -4.44
C ILE A 497 22.61 23.56 -4.64
N SER A 498 23.42 24.43 -4.04
CA SER A 498 24.88 24.42 -4.14
C SER A 498 25.49 23.15 -3.55
N VAL A 499 25.05 22.72 -2.37
CA VAL A 499 25.47 21.45 -1.75
C VAL A 499 25.10 20.25 -2.64
N ALA A 500 23.91 20.24 -3.19
CA ALA A 500 23.48 19.18 -4.08
C ALA A 500 24.25 19.20 -5.42
N ALA A 501 24.50 20.37 -5.99
CA ALA A 501 25.26 20.53 -7.25
C ALA A 501 26.73 20.14 -7.08
N SER A 502 27.32 20.38 -5.89
CA SER A 502 28.68 19.92 -5.59
C SER A 502 28.81 18.39 -5.67
N GLN A 503 27.75 17.65 -5.38
CA GLN A 503 27.72 16.18 -5.57
C GLN A 503 27.79 15.79 -7.06
N LEU A 504 27.45 16.72 -7.96
CA LEU A 504 27.51 16.55 -9.42
C LEU A 504 28.76 17.16 -10.03
N GLY A 505 29.71 17.64 -9.21
CA GLY A 505 30.98 18.20 -9.62
C GLY A 505 30.97 19.71 -9.87
N ALA A 506 29.93 20.43 -9.41
CA ALA A 506 29.91 21.89 -9.39
C ALA A 506 30.98 22.42 -8.40
N ASP A 507 31.61 23.53 -8.73
CA ASP A 507 32.53 24.27 -7.86
C ASP A 507 31.81 25.43 -7.18
N GLU A 508 32.48 26.10 -6.22
CA GLU A 508 31.93 27.23 -5.46
C GLU A 508 31.55 28.45 -6.32
N ASN A 509 32.09 28.52 -7.56
CA ASN A 509 31.82 29.61 -8.50
C ASN A 509 30.74 29.23 -9.55
N THR A 510 30.18 28.04 -9.45
CA THR A 510 29.12 27.61 -10.38
C THR A 510 27.88 28.51 -10.21
N ALA A 511 27.45 29.13 -11.31
CA ALA A 511 26.27 29.97 -11.32
C ALA A 511 25.03 29.18 -10.86
N PHE A 512 24.10 29.84 -10.18
CA PHE A 512 22.89 29.20 -9.62
C PHE A 512 22.06 28.49 -10.71
N SER A 513 21.88 29.14 -11.87
CA SER A 513 21.17 28.54 -13.00
C SER A 513 21.84 27.27 -13.52
N ALA A 514 23.17 27.25 -13.56
CA ALA A 514 23.96 26.08 -13.95
C ALA A 514 23.84 24.94 -12.92
N ALA A 515 23.94 25.27 -11.63
CA ALA A 515 23.76 24.32 -10.54
C ALA A 515 22.35 23.69 -10.58
N LEU A 516 21.30 24.49 -10.73
CA LEU A 516 19.92 24.02 -10.85
C LEU A 516 19.69 23.16 -12.10
N SER A 517 20.33 23.52 -13.24
CA SER A 517 20.28 22.73 -14.47
C SER A 517 20.93 21.35 -14.28
N MET A 518 22.10 21.29 -13.62
CA MET A 518 22.76 20.00 -13.31
C MET A 518 21.86 19.08 -12.48
N LEU A 519 21.17 19.62 -11.47
CA LEU A 519 20.23 18.85 -10.66
C LEU A 519 19.05 18.34 -11.50
N HIS A 520 18.41 19.26 -12.24
CA HIS A 520 17.25 18.95 -13.08
C HIS A 520 17.56 17.86 -14.10
N ASP A 521 18.64 18.00 -14.87
CA ASP A 521 19.01 17.06 -15.92
C ASP A 521 19.38 15.69 -15.35
N SER A 522 20.10 15.67 -14.21
CA SER A 522 20.46 14.42 -13.56
C SER A 522 19.25 13.64 -13.06
N VAL A 523 18.31 14.32 -12.42
CA VAL A 523 17.08 13.69 -11.90
C VAL A 523 16.16 13.27 -13.05
N LYS A 524 15.98 14.11 -14.08
CA LYS A 524 15.17 13.84 -15.25
C LYS A 524 15.62 12.59 -16.00
N ASP A 525 16.93 12.45 -16.25
CA ASP A 525 17.51 11.28 -16.92
C ASP A 525 17.24 9.98 -16.15
N ILE A 526 17.51 10.01 -14.84
CA ILE A 526 17.33 8.85 -13.97
C ILE A 526 15.84 8.46 -13.90
N THR A 527 14.98 9.43 -13.68
CA THR A 527 13.52 9.23 -13.61
C THR A 527 12.95 8.70 -14.91
N ALA A 528 13.41 9.19 -16.07
CA ALA A 528 12.95 8.74 -17.38
C ALA A 528 13.29 7.25 -17.62
N ILE A 529 14.50 6.84 -17.32
CA ILE A 529 14.94 5.44 -17.50
C ILE A 529 14.24 4.52 -16.52
N LEU A 530 14.17 4.88 -15.24
CA LEU A 530 13.48 4.09 -14.22
C LEU A 530 11.97 4.02 -14.49
N GLY A 531 11.37 5.10 -15.01
CA GLY A 531 9.98 5.15 -15.42
C GLY A 531 9.63 4.18 -16.55
N VAL A 532 10.59 3.85 -17.43
CA VAL A 532 10.43 2.80 -18.44
C VAL A 532 10.68 1.42 -17.85
N LEU A 533 11.73 1.27 -17.04
CA LEU A 533 12.10 -0.02 -16.44
C LEU A 533 11.09 -0.56 -15.41
N ILE A 534 10.29 0.30 -14.81
CA ILE A 534 9.30 -0.16 -13.83
C ILE A 534 8.24 -1.06 -14.48
N PHE A 535 7.89 -0.88 -15.76
CA PHE A 535 6.89 -1.70 -16.44
C PHE A 535 7.27 -3.18 -16.54
N PRO A 536 8.48 -3.58 -17.04
CA PRO A 536 8.91 -4.98 -16.98
C PRO A 536 8.91 -5.54 -15.55
N VAL A 537 9.33 -4.76 -14.55
CA VAL A 537 9.31 -5.18 -13.14
C VAL A 537 7.91 -5.49 -12.67
N LEU A 538 6.92 -4.64 -12.98
CA LEU A 538 5.52 -4.86 -12.60
C LEU A 538 4.91 -6.06 -13.33
N ILE A 539 5.24 -6.27 -14.60
CA ILE A 539 4.77 -7.41 -15.39
C ILE A 539 5.37 -8.72 -14.85
N LEU A 540 6.69 -8.79 -14.72
CA LEU A 540 7.38 -9.99 -14.22
C LEU A 540 7.01 -10.27 -12.77
N GLY A 541 6.97 -9.22 -11.94
CA GLY A 541 6.56 -9.29 -10.55
C GLY A 541 5.11 -9.75 -10.37
N GLY A 542 4.18 -9.23 -11.18
CA GLY A 542 2.78 -9.64 -11.16
C GLY A 542 2.61 -11.12 -11.50
N ALA A 543 3.27 -11.60 -12.55
CA ALA A 543 3.26 -13.01 -12.91
C ALA A 543 3.88 -13.88 -11.79
N ALA A 544 5.08 -13.52 -11.33
CA ALA A 544 5.80 -14.22 -10.27
C ALA A 544 4.98 -14.31 -8.97
N ASN A 545 4.29 -13.24 -8.60
CA ASN A 545 3.42 -13.20 -7.42
C ASN A 545 2.36 -14.34 -7.44
N MET A 546 1.75 -14.61 -8.59
CA MET A 546 0.77 -15.70 -8.71
C MET A 546 1.40 -17.09 -8.71
N PHE A 547 2.59 -17.26 -9.32
CA PHE A 547 3.34 -18.51 -9.21
C PHE A 547 3.64 -18.89 -7.76
N ILE A 548 3.84 -17.89 -6.90
CA ILE A 548 4.10 -18.06 -5.49
C ILE A 548 2.77 -18.29 -4.73
N THR A 549 1.86 -17.34 -4.75
CA THR A 549 0.70 -17.27 -3.84
C THR A 549 -0.29 -18.42 -4.05
N VAL A 550 -0.54 -18.83 -5.31
CA VAL A 550 -1.45 -19.95 -5.63
C VAL A 550 -0.91 -21.29 -5.09
N ASN A 551 0.41 -21.45 -4.98
CA ASN A 551 1.05 -22.71 -4.61
C ASN A 551 1.46 -22.79 -3.12
N THR A 552 1.51 -21.67 -2.39
CA THR A 552 2.00 -21.64 -0.99
C THR A 552 1.05 -22.30 0.00
N LEU A 553 -0.24 -21.96 -0.01
CA LEU A 553 -1.22 -22.55 0.91
C LEU A 553 -1.35 -24.07 0.69
N PRO A 554 -1.55 -24.57 -0.57
CA PRO A 554 -1.57 -26.00 -0.80
C PRO A 554 -0.31 -26.75 -0.33
N LEU A 555 0.89 -26.17 -0.53
CA LEU A 555 2.13 -26.77 -0.05
C LEU A 555 2.16 -26.93 1.48
N VAL A 556 1.69 -25.92 2.22
CA VAL A 556 1.58 -26.00 3.69
C VAL A 556 0.59 -27.09 4.11
N LEU A 557 -0.54 -27.21 3.41
CA LEU A 557 -1.57 -28.22 3.73
C LEU A 557 -1.08 -29.64 3.50
N GLU A 558 -0.29 -29.86 2.46
CA GLU A 558 0.28 -31.19 2.14
C GLU A 558 1.33 -31.64 3.16
N ILE A 559 2.10 -30.74 3.77
CA ILE A 559 2.98 -31.07 4.89
C ILE A 559 2.19 -31.66 6.06
N GLY A 560 0.96 -31.22 6.29
CA GLY A 560 0.10 -31.62 7.41
C GLY A 560 -0.75 -32.85 7.17
N GLY A 561 -0.89 -33.27 5.90
CA GLY A 561 -1.81 -34.32 5.48
C GLY A 561 -3.29 -33.91 5.56
N VAL A 562 -4.16 -34.71 4.93
CA VAL A 562 -5.59 -34.43 4.73
C VAL A 562 -6.37 -34.24 6.05
N GLU A 563 -5.90 -34.87 7.15
CA GLU A 563 -6.61 -34.87 8.42
C GLU A 563 -6.47 -33.55 9.23
N LYS A 564 -5.50 -32.69 8.90
CA LYS A 564 -5.13 -31.49 9.68
C LYS A 564 -5.30 -30.17 8.92
N VAL A 565 -6.08 -30.15 7.84
CA VAL A 565 -6.27 -28.98 6.97
C VAL A 565 -6.56 -27.68 7.76
N GLY A 566 -7.48 -27.72 8.72
CA GLY A 566 -7.83 -26.54 9.52
C GLY A 566 -6.68 -25.99 10.39
N THR A 567 -5.86 -26.87 10.96
CA THR A 567 -4.71 -26.48 11.80
C THR A 567 -3.60 -25.85 10.95
N PHE A 568 -3.30 -26.43 9.78
CA PHE A 568 -2.26 -25.94 8.90
C PHE A 568 -2.68 -24.66 8.16
N THR A 569 -3.96 -24.53 7.82
CA THR A 569 -4.53 -23.25 7.38
C THR A 569 -4.35 -22.17 8.45
N GLY A 570 -4.58 -22.50 9.72
CA GLY A 570 -4.32 -21.61 10.86
C GLY A 570 -2.86 -21.18 10.94
N TYR A 571 -1.90 -22.09 10.81
CA TYR A 571 -0.47 -21.76 10.78
C TYR A 571 -0.09 -20.89 9.60
N TYR A 572 -0.63 -21.16 8.40
CA TYR A 572 -0.45 -20.34 7.22
C TYR A 572 -0.87 -18.89 7.48
N TYR A 573 -2.12 -18.69 7.94
CA TYR A 573 -2.61 -17.35 8.21
C TYR A 573 -1.89 -16.67 9.37
N THR A 574 -1.44 -17.39 10.39
CA THR A 574 -0.63 -16.84 11.47
C THR A 574 0.69 -16.28 10.94
N ALA A 575 1.38 -17.03 10.06
CA ALA A 575 2.63 -16.56 9.46
C ALA A 575 2.41 -15.34 8.56
N THR A 576 1.38 -15.37 7.70
CA THR A 576 1.10 -14.27 6.77
C THR A 576 0.64 -13.00 7.48
N PHE A 577 -0.24 -13.08 8.47
CA PHE A 577 -0.66 -11.91 9.26
C PHE A 577 0.47 -11.36 10.13
N SER A 578 1.30 -12.23 10.72
CA SER A 578 2.49 -11.75 11.46
C SER A 578 3.43 -10.96 10.56
N ALA A 579 3.62 -11.40 9.31
CA ALA A 579 4.41 -10.69 8.33
C ALA A 579 3.76 -9.36 7.90
N GLN A 580 2.44 -9.33 7.69
CA GLN A 580 1.71 -8.11 7.31
C GLN A 580 1.77 -7.04 8.41
N ILE A 581 1.77 -7.46 9.68
CA ILE A 581 1.96 -6.53 10.81
C ILE A 581 3.42 -6.08 10.92
N ALA A 582 4.37 -6.99 10.81
CA ALA A 582 5.79 -6.68 10.97
C ALA A 582 6.37 -5.87 9.80
N SER A 583 5.92 -6.14 8.58
CA SER A 583 6.52 -5.61 7.34
C SER A 583 6.55 -4.07 7.26
N PRO A 584 5.44 -3.33 7.45
CA PRO A 584 5.48 -1.88 7.35
C PRO A 584 6.37 -1.23 8.41
N ILE A 585 6.41 -1.82 9.63
CA ILE A 585 7.27 -1.34 10.72
C ILE A 585 8.75 -1.58 10.40
N LEU A 586 9.10 -2.81 9.99
CA LEU A 586 10.47 -3.17 9.64
C LEU A 586 10.99 -2.34 8.47
N TYR A 587 10.16 -2.19 7.43
CA TYR A 587 10.55 -1.39 6.28
C TYR A 587 10.62 0.10 6.63
N GLY A 588 9.65 0.65 7.38
CA GLY A 588 9.69 2.03 7.84
C GLY A 588 10.95 2.35 8.64
N PHE A 589 11.37 1.41 9.50
CA PHE A 589 12.64 1.49 10.22
C PHE A 589 13.85 1.50 9.27
N ILE A 590 13.89 0.60 8.27
CA ILE A 590 14.99 0.56 7.28
C ILE A 590 15.01 1.82 6.42
N ARG A 591 13.84 2.29 5.96
CA ARG A 591 13.71 3.53 5.18
C ARG A 591 14.25 4.75 5.93
N MET A 592 14.04 4.82 7.24
CA MET A 592 14.57 5.87 8.10
C MET A 592 16.09 5.99 8.01
N PHE A 593 16.80 4.84 7.96
CA PHE A 593 18.27 4.82 7.79
C PHE A 593 18.71 4.97 6.33
N ALA A 594 17.92 4.47 5.41
CA ALA A 594 18.25 4.51 3.99
C ALA A 594 18.11 5.89 3.34
N GLY A 595 17.32 6.79 3.94
CA GLY A 595 17.07 8.13 3.41
C GLY A 595 16.20 8.17 2.13
N THR A 596 15.86 7.03 1.51
CA THR A 596 15.15 6.97 0.21
C THR A 596 14.21 5.77 0.12
N TYR A 597 13.06 5.93 -0.57
CA TYR A 597 12.16 4.81 -0.90
C TYR A 597 12.71 3.88 -2.00
N MET A 598 13.82 4.23 -2.67
CA MET A 598 14.57 3.27 -3.49
C MET A 598 15.00 2.04 -2.68
N SER A 599 15.08 2.17 -1.36
CA SER A 599 15.35 1.07 -0.43
C SER A 599 14.39 -0.12 -0.54
N LEU A 600 13.19 0.04 -1.11
CA LEU A 600 12.30 -1.08 -1.46
C LEU A 600 12.98 -2.09 -2.37
N PHE A 601 13.83 -1.63 -3.29
CA PHE A 601 14.48 -2.44 -4.31
C PHE A 601 15.77 -3.14 -3.84
N TYR A 602 16.17 -2.98 -2.60
CA TYR A 602 17.15 -3.86 -1.94
C TYR A 602 16.58 -4.55 -0.69
N TYR A 603 15.62 -3.94 0.02
CA TYR A 603 14.94 -4.60 1.13
C TYR A 603 14.13 -5.82 0.66
N SER A 604 13.25 -5.64 -0.32
CA SER A 604 12.39 -6.73 -0.80
C SER A 604 13.18 -7.89 -1.41
N PRO A 605 14.20 -7.68 -2.25
CA PRO A 605 15.11 -8.76 -2.68
C PRO A 605 15.77 -9.53 -1.55
N VAL A 606 16.22 -8.86 -0.49
CA VAL A 606 16.79 -9.55 0.69
C VAL A 606 15.75 -10.44 1.35
N MET A 607 14.52 -9.95 1.53
CA MET A 607 13.43 -10.76 2.09
C MET A 607 13.07 -11.96 1.18
N PHE A 608 13.02 -11.76 -0.13
CA PHE A 608 12.78 -12.84 -1.09
C PHE A 608 13.93 -13.85 -1.14
N ALA A 609 15.18 -13.41 -1.04
CA ALA A 609 16.34 -14.30 -0.95
C ALA A 609 16.29 -15.17 0.32
N LEU A 610 15.92 -14.59 1.47
CA LEU A 610 15.70 -15.35 2.71
C LEU A 610 14.56 -16.37 2.54
N ALA A 611 13.47 -15.99 1.87
CA ALA A 611 12.39 -16.90 1.55
C ALA A 611 12.85 -18.06 0.65
N VAL A 612 13.67 -17.78 -0.38
CA VAL A 612 14.28 -18.82 -1.24
C VAL A 612 15.17 -19.76 -0.43
N ILE A 613 16.03 -19.22 0.42
CA ILE A 613 16.90 -20.04 1.28
C ILE A 613 16.07 -20.99 2.14
N LEU A 614 15.03 -20.48 2.79
CA LEU A 614 14.21 -21.30 3.69
C LEU A 614 13.40 -22.38 2.95
N ILE A 615 12.85 -22.08 1.77
CA ILE A 615 12.07 -23.07 1.03
C ILE A 615 12.95 -24.22 0.50
N LEU A 616 14.24 -24.00 0.27
CA LEU A 616 15.18 -25.06 -0.12
C LEU A 616 15.26 -26.17 0.95
N PHE A 617 15.14 -25.82 2.23
CA PHE A 617 15.16 -26.77 3.34
C PHE A 617 13.83 -27.48 3.57
N VAL A 618 12.75 -27.11 2.89
CA VAL A 618 11.46 -27.81 2.93
C VAL A 618 11.58 -29.12 2.16
N LYS A 619 11.51 -30.26 2.84
CA LYS A 619 11.66 -31.61 2.25
C LYS A 619 10.35 -32.37 2.08
N HIS A 620 9.27 -31.94 2.74
CA HIS A 620 7.95 -32.56 2.75
C HIS A 620 6.91 -31.61 2.17
N GLY A 621 5.82 -32.17 1.62
CA GLY A 621 4.70 -31.38 1.12
C GLY A 621 4.61 -31.27 -0.42
N GLU A 622 5.36 -32.07 -1.16
CA GLU A 622 5.09 -32.26 -2.60
C GLU A 622 3.96 -33.27 -2.79
N ALA A 623 2.91 -32.87 -3.51
CA ALA A 623 1.83 -33.79 -3.91
C ALA A 623 2.41 -34.92 -4.75
N ILE A 624 1.93 -36.12 -4.51
CA ILE A 624 2.20 -37.26 -5.40
C ILE A 624 1.59 -36.88 -6.76
N PRO A 625 2.33 -36.96 -7.87
CA PRO A 625 1.78 -36.71 -9.20
C PRO A 625 0.55 -37.57 -9.47
N ASP A 626 -0.48 -36.98 -10.10
CA ASP A 626 -1.73 -37.73 -10.44
C ASP A 626 -1.48 -39.01 -11.27
N GLU A 627 -0.37 -39.05 -12.00
CA GLU A 627 0.07 -40.25 -12.77
C GLU A 627 0.46 -41.41 -11.84
N LEU A 628 1.16 -41.12 -10.73
CA LEU A 628 1.54 -42.14 -9.74
C LEU A 628 0.35 -42.59 -8.88
N ILE A 629 -0.65 -41.72 -8.68
CA ILE A 629 -1.90 -42.07 -7.99
C ILE A 629 -2.70 -43.05 -8.89
N LYS A 630 -2.81 -42.77 -10.19
CA LYS A 630 -3.46 -43.65 -11.15
C LYS A 630 -2.75 -44.99 -11.30
N GLU A 631 -1.40 -44.99 -11.38
CA GLU A 631 -0.62 -46.23 -11.41
C GLU A 631 -0.80 -47.07 -10.14
N ALA A 632 -1.00 -46.42 -8.97
CA ALA A 632 -1.29 -47.13 -7.71
C ALA A 632 -2.74 -47.64 -7.66
N GLU A 633 -3.72 -46.90 -8.21
CA GLU A 633 -5.13 -47.32 -8.33
C GLU A 633 -5.31 -48.44 -9.39
N ASP A 634 -4.53 -48.40 -10.48
CA ASP A 634 -4.54 -49.47 -11.53
C ASP A 634 -3.79 -50.74 -11.08
N ALA A 635 -2.99 -50.65 -10.01
CA ALA A 635 -2.22 -51.76 -9.45
C ALA A 635 -2.92 -52.50 -8.28
N GLU A 636 -4.01 -51.90 -7.71
CA GLU A 636 -4.93 -52.53 -6.76
C GLU A 636 -6.12 -53.21 -7.49
#